data_1a3bed958ab3e9f914004dbd35508936
#
_entry.id   1a3bed958ab3e9f914004dbd35508936
#
_cell.length_a   1.000
_cell.length_b   1.000
_cell.length_c   1.000
_cell.angle_alpha   90.00
_cell.angle_beta   90.00
_cell.angle_gamma   90.00
#
_symmetry.space_group_name_H-M   'P 1'
#
loop_
_entity.id
_entity.type
_entity.pdbx_description
1 polymer ?
#
loop_
_entity_poly.entity_id
_entity_poly.type
_entity_poly.pdbx_seq_one_letter_code
_entity_poly.pdbx_strand_id
1 'polypeptide(L)'
;MQKNNSDSSSTATSRILIADDNEPNRELLEVYLADVDCEIATAVDGSDTLEKVASFKPDIILLDIMMPKLSGFEVCQQLKADPTTRHIMVLMVTALGELGDIERAVEAGTDDFLSKPVNKIELVKRVENMLKLRHVSDELQRL
;
A
#
# COMPACT_ATOMS: atom_id res chain seq x y z
N MET A 1 9.63 21.04 20.39
CA MET A 1 9.17 20.69 20.19
C MET A 1 8.66 20.41 19.90
N GLN A 2 8.62 20.28 19.91
CA GLN A 2 8.02 19.85 19.68
C GLN A 2 7.34 19.53 19.32
N LYS A 3 7.41 19.50 19.35
CA LYS A 3 6.66 19.03 19.04
C LYS A 3 5.97 18.58 18.98
N ASN A 4 6.19 18.53 19.44
CA ASN A 4 5.39 17.90 19.50
C ASN A 4 4.70 17.45 19.37
N ASN A 5 4.92 17.43 19.72
CA ASN A 5 4.17 16.80 19.69
C ASN A 5 3.36 16.34 19.53
N SER A 6 3.53 16.40 19.66
CA SER A 6 2.75 15.88 19.52
C SER A 6 2.02 15.46 19.26
N ASP A 7 2.12 15.57 19.49
CA ASP A 7 1.43 15.18 19.17
C ASP A 7 1.12 14.53 18.78
N SER A 8 1.58 14.27 18.90
CA SER A 8 1.40 13.55 18.49
C SER A 8 0.94 12.63 18.38
N SER A 9 1.25 12.34 19.01
CA SER A 9 0.76 11.09 19.20
C SER A 9 -0.38 10.69 18.42
N SER A 10 -1.29 11.33 18.58
CA SER A 10 -2.39 11.20 17.70
C SER A 10 -1.97 11.24 16.30
N THR A 11 -0.78 11.61 16.09
CA THR A 11 -0.19 11.61 14.77
C THR A 11 0.68 10.40 14.63
N ALA A 12 0.06 9.23 14.75
CA ALA A 12 0.76 8.03 14.42
C ALA A 12 1.25 8.17 12.98
N THR A 13 2.53 7.99 12.78
CA THR A 13 3.11 8.03 11.45
C THR A 13 2.43 6.98 10.58
N SER A 14 2.06 7.36 9.38
CA SER A 14 1.47 6.42 8.42
C SER A 14 2.45 5.33 8.06
N ARG A 15 1.94 4.14 7.80
CA ARG A 15 2.78 2.97 7.48
C ARG A 15 2.46 2.47 6.09
N ILE A 16 3.50 2.32 5.29
CA ILE A 16 3.38 1.84 3.92
C ILE A 16 4.22 0.59 3.75
N LEU A 17 3.59 -0.48 3.26
CA LEU A 17 4.28 -1.72 2.95
C LEU A 17 4.48 -1.80 1.45
N ILE A 18 5.73 -2.01 1.02
CA ILE A 18 6.06 -2.17 -0.40
C ILE A 18 6.28 -3.65 -0.67
N ALA A 19 5.42 -4.26 -1.46
CA ALA A 19 5.47 -5.67 -1.78
C ALA A 19 5.82 -5.85 -3.26
N ASP A 20 7.05 -6.27 -3.52
CA ASP A 20 7.57 -6.47 -4.88
C ASP A 20 8.75 -7.42 -4.75
N ASP A 21 8.86 -8.41 -5.63
CA ASP A 21 9.93 -9.39 -5.57
C ASP A 21 11.26 -8.87 -6.15
N ASN A 22 11.24 -7.69 -6.76
CA ASN A 22 12.42 -7.10 -7.39
C ASN A 22 13.02 -6.03 -6.49
N GLU A 23 14.25 -6.27 -6.02
CA GLU A 23 14.90 -5.34 -5.09
C GLU A 23 15.08 -3.93 -5.65
N PRO A 24 15.56 -3.75 -6.89
CA PRO A 24 15.65 -2.38 -7.44
C PRO A 24 14.32 -1.65 -7.48
N ASN A 25 13.22 -2.35 -7.74
CA ASN A 25 11.90 -1.72 -7.72
C ASN A 25 11.53 -1.27 -6.30
N ARG A 26 11.80 -2.11 -5.29
CA ARG A 26 11.53 -1.74 -3.91
C ARG A 26 12.34 -0.51 -3.50
N GLU A 27 13.61 -0.49 -3.86
CA GLU A 27 14.49 0.64 -3.54
C GLU A 27 14.01 1.94 -4.20
N LEU A 28 13.59 1.83 -5.46
CA LEU A 28 13.10 3.00 -6.19
C LEU A 28 11.85 3.58 -5.52
N LEU A 29 10.92 2.73 -5.13
CA LEU A 29 9.71 3.19 -4.47
C LEU A 29 10.02 3.82 -3.12
N GLU A 30 10.99 3.27 -2.38
CA GLU A 30 11.42 3.87 -1.12
C GLU A 30 11.98 5.27 -1.34
N VAL A 31 12.81 5.44 -2.39
CA VAL A 31 13.38 6.75 -2.72
C VAL A 31 12.26 7.73 -3.09
N TYR A 32 11.30 7.29 -3.89
CA TYR A 32 10.19 8.14 -4.29
C TYR A 32 9.34 8.58 -3.11
N LEU A 33 9.24 7.76 -2.07
CA LEU A 33 8.43 8.08 -0.90
C LEU A 33 9.22 8.75 0.22
N ALA A 34 10.48 9.07 -0.02
CA ALA A 34 11.35 9.64 1.02
C ALA A 34 10.82 10.96 1.59
N ASP A 35 10.08 11.72 0.78
CA ASP A 35 9.52 13.00 1.22
C ASP A 35 8.13 12.88 1.83
N VAL A 36 7.57 11.68 1.85
CA VAL A 36 6.27 11.42 2.49
C VAL A 36 6.52 11.03 3.93
N ASP A 37 5.77 11.62 4.85
CA ASP A 37 5.93 11.30 6.27
C ASP A 37 5.31 9.93 6.56
N CYS A 38 6.13 8.89 6.51
CA CYS A 38 5.67 7.52 6.69
C CYS A 38 6.80 6.59 7.11
N GLU A 39 6.41 5.49 7.75
CA GLU A 39 7.32 4.37 7.99
C GLU A 39 7.13 3.39 6.83
N ILE A 40 8.21 2.79 6.38
CA ILE A 40 8.18 1.87 5.26
C ILE A 40 8.73 0.50 5.67
N ALA A 41 8.01 -0.55 5.33
CA ALA A 41 8.51 -1.91 5.39
C ALA A 41 8.40 -2.51 4.00
N THR A 42 9.13 -3.59 3.74
CA THR A 42 9.11 -4.23 2.43
C THR A 42 8.82 -5.72 2.57
N ALA A 43 8.24 -6.29 1.52
CA ALA A 43 7.97 -7.71 1.42
C ALA A 43 8.41 -8.20 0.05
N VAL A 44 8.91 -9.43 -0.03
CA VAL A 44 9.55 -9.95 -1.23
C VAL A 44 8.67 -10.90 -2.05
N ASP A 45 7.56 -11.36 -1.49
CA ASP A 45 6.60 -12.23 -2.19
C ASP A 45 5.25 -12.14 -1.49
N GLY A 46 4.26 -12.85 -2.03
CA GLY A 46 2.90 -12.77 -1.49
C GLY A 46 2.78 -13.30 -0.08
N SER A 47 3.48 -14.38 0.23
CA SER A 47 3.46 -14.97 1.57
C SER A 47 4.08 -14.02 2.59
N ASP A 48 5.23 -13.44 2.24
CA ASP A 48 5.91 -12.46 3.08
C ASP A 48 5.03 -11.23 3.29
N THR A 49 4.28 -10.83 2.25
CA THR A 49 3.36 -9.70 2.34
C THR A 49 2.32 -9.93 3.43
N LEU A 50 1.70 -11.11 3.45
CA LEU A 50 0.69 -11.41 4.46
C LEU A 50 1.27 -11.44 5.87
N GLU A 51 2.50 -11.95 6.02
CA GLU A 51 3.19 -11.93 7.32
C GLU A 51 3.44 -10.50 7.78
N LYS A 52 3.92 -9.64 6.87
CA LYS A 52 4.21 -8.25 7.20
C LYS A 52 2.95 -7.46 7.52
N VAL A 53 1.84 -7.79 6.87
CA VAL A 53 0.56 -7.16 7.19
C VAL A 53 0.22 -7.38 8.67
N ALA A 54 0.41 -8.60 9.15
CA ALA A 54 0.10 -8.93 10.55
C ALA A 54 1.04 -8.22 11.54
N SER A 55 2.33 -8.12 11.21
CA SER A 55 3.32 -7.55 12.13
C SER A 55 3.48 -6.04 12.01
N PHE A 56 3.46 -5.51 10.80
CA PHE A 56 3.69 -4.09 10.55
C PHE A 56 2.41 -3.26 10.60
N LYS A 57 1.28 -3.87 10.26
CA LYS A 57 -0.04 -3.23 10.24
C LYS A 57 -0.04 -1.96 9.37
N PRO A 58 0.17 -2.11 8.07
CA PRO A 58 0.27 -0.95 7.17
C PRO A 58 -1.08 -0.27 6.97
N ASP A 59 -1.03 1.00 6.63
CA ASP A 59 -2.20 1.77 6.18
C ASP A 59 -2.41 1.58 4.69
N ILE A 60 -1.30 1.49 3.94
CA ILE A 60 -1.31 1.31 2.49
C ILE A 60 -0.33 0.21 2.12
N ILE A 61 -0.67 -0.59 1.12
CA ILE A 61 0.25 -1.55 0.52
C ILE A 61 0.44 -1.16 -0.95
N LEU A 62 1.69 -0.97 -1.35
CA LEU A 62 2.06 -0.87 -2.76
C LEU A 62 2.35 -2.29 -3.19
N LEU A 63 1.51 -2.86 -4.03
CA LEU A 63 1.46 -4.29 -4.26
C LEU A 63 1.68 -4.62 -5.73
N ASP A 64 2.79 -5.32 -6.03
CA ASP A 64 3.02 -5.84 -7.37
C ASP A 64 2.14 -7.07 -7.59
N ILE A 65 1.63 -7.22 -8.79
CA ILE A 65 0.79 -8.36 -9.14
C ILE A 65 1.63 -9.60 -9.39
N MET A 66 2.77 -9.44 -10.05
CA MET A 66 3.61 -10.59 -10.46
C MET A 66 4.62 -10.93 -9.38
N MET A 67 4.20 -11.72 -8.40
CA MET A 67 5.08 -12.17 -7.33
C MET A 67 5.02 -13.68 -7.20
N PRO A 68 6.11 -14.32 -6.75
CA PRO A 68 6.08 -15.76 -6.48
C PRO A 68 5.22 -16.08 -5.26
N LYS A 69 4.82 -17.31 -5.14
CA LYS A 69 4.01 -17.91 -4.09
C LYS A 69 2.55 -17.50 -4.18
N LEU A 70 2.25 -16.23 -3.95
CA LEU A 70 0.90 -15.70 -4.13
C LEU A 70 0.99 -14.45 -4.98
N SER A 71 0.13 -14.35 -5.99
CA SER A 71 0.09 -13.15 -6.83
C SER A 71 -0.50 -11.98 -6.05
N GLY A 72 -0.28 -10.77 -6.57
CA GLY A 72 -0.88 -9.59 -5.96
C GLY A 72 -2.40 -9.65 -5.96
N PHE A 73 -3.01 -10.27 -6.97
CA PHE A 73 -4.47 -10.44 -6.99
C PHE A 73 -4.93 -11.27 -5.80
N GLU A 74 -4.25 -12.38 -5.55
CA GLU A 74 -4.61 -13.27 -4.44
C GLU A 74 -4.42 -12.59 -3.09
N VAL A 75 -3.32 -11.88 -2.92
CA VAL A 75 -3.05 -11.13 -1.69
C VAL A 75 -4.16 -10.11 -1.45
N CYS A 76 -4.51 -9.34 -2.48
CA CYS A 76 -5.53 -8.31 -2.38
C CYS A 76 -6.89 -8.93 -2.01
N GLN A 77 -7.27 -10.03 -2.66
CA GLN A 77 -8.52 -10.71 -2.36
C GLN A 77 -8.57 -11.16 -0.91
N GLN A 78 -7.49 -11.74 -0.41
CA GLN A 78 -7.46 -12.20 0.98
C GLN A 78 -7.58 -11.04 1.96
N LEU A 79 -6.90 -9.93 1.69
CA LEU A 79 -6.97 -8.76 2.57
C LEU A 79 -8.37 -8.17 2.59
N LYS A 80 -9.01 -8.06 1.44
CA LYS A 80 -10.32 -7.45 1.36
C LYS A 80 -11.44 -8.35 1.87
N ALA A 81 -11.20 -9.66 1.89
CA ALA A 81 -12.18 -10.62 2.42
C ALA A 81 -12.17 -10.71 3.95
N ASP A 82 -11.07 -10.31 4.59
CA ASP A 82 -10.90 -10.42 6.03
C ASP A 82 -11.31 -9.11 6.72
N PRO A 83 -12.29 -9.15 7.64
CA PRO A 83 -12.72 -7.93 8.34
C PRO A 83 -11.61 -7.20 9.08
N THR A 84 -10.55 -7.91 9.49
CA THR A 84 -9.45 -7.28 10.24
C THR A 84 -8.46 -6.54 9.34
N THR A 85 -8.48 -6.80 8.02
CA THR A 85 -7.52 -6.20 7.08
C THR A 85 -8.16 -5.45 5.92
N ARG A 86 -9.49 -5.55 5.76
CA ARG A 86 -10.14 -4.92 4.61
C ARG A 86 -9.99 -3.40 4.57
N HIS A 87 -9.69 -2.78 5.70
CA HIS A 87 -9.50 -1.34 5.79
C HIS A 87 -8.19 -0.88 5.19
N ILE A 88 -7.24 -1.79 4.99
CA ILE A 88 -5.94 -1.46 4.41
C ILE A 88 -6.15 -1.07 2.94
N MET A 89 -5.60 0.07 2.55
CA MET A 89 -5.73 0.51 1.15
C MET A 89 -4.67 -0.17 0.30
N VAL A 90 -5.09 -0.68 -0.85
CA VAL A 90 -4.19 -1.39 -1.75
C VAL A 90 -4.02 -0.59 -3.04
N LEU A 91 -2.77 -0.25 -3.33
CA LEU A 91 -2.38 0.39 -4.58
C LEU A 91 -1.55 -0.62 -5.36
N MET A 92 -2.11 -1.16 -6.44
CA MET A 92 -1.37 -2.09 -7.28
C MET A 92 -0.40 -1.33 -8.18
N VAL A 93 0.85 -1.79 -8.21
CA VAL A 93 1.93 -1.16 -8.97
C VAL A 93 2.55 -2.23 -9.84
N THR A 94 2.23 -2.23 -11.13
CA THR A 94 2.62 -3.34 -11.97
C THR A 94 2.74 -2.95 -13.45
N ALA A 95 3.40 -3.80 -14.23
CA ALA A 95 3.56 -3.60 -15.66
C ALA A 95 2.34 -4.13 -16.42
N LEU A 96 1.13 -3.79 -15.95
CA LEU A 96 -0.09 -4.19 -16.60
C LEU A 96 -0.29 -3.46 -17.90
N GLY A 97 -0.62 -4.18 -18.94
CA GLY A 97 -0.87 -3.58 -20.22
C GLY A 97 -2.20 -3.98 -20.82
N GLU A 98 -2.90 -4.93 -20.22
CA GLU A 98 -4.09 -5.49 -20.83
C GLU A 98 -5.35 -5.22 -20.00
N LEU A 99 -6.45 -5.05 -20.69
CA LEU A 99 -7.73 -4.77 -20.08
C LEU A 99 -8.15 -5.85 -19.08
N GLY A 100 -7.89 -7.11 -19.40
CA GLY A 100 -8.22 -8.22 -18.51
C GLY A 100 -7.51 -8.14 -17.16
N ASP A 101 -6.29 -7.61 -17.14
CA ASP A 101 -5.54 -7.45 -15.91
C ASP A 101 -6.15 -6.35 -15.05
N ILE A 102 -6.63 -5.29 -15.66
CA ILE A 102 -7.31 -4.21 -14.95
C ILE A 102 -8.60 -4.73 -14.33
N GLU A 103 -9.36 -5.52 -15.09
CA GLU A 103 -10.60 -6.11 -14.59
C GLU A 103 -10.32 -7.03 -13.40
N ARG A 104 -9.26 -7.82 -13.45
CA ARG A 104 -8.88 -8.69 -12.34
C ARG A 104 -8.50 -7.89 -11.10
N ALA A 105 -7.80 -6.78 -11.28
CA ALA A 105 -7.44 -5.90 -10.16
C ALA A 105 -8.69 -5.33 -9.49
N VAL A 106 -9.64 -4.88 -10.28
CA VAL A 106 -10.90 -4.33 -9.76
C VAL A 106 -11.68 -5.42 -9.02
N GLU A 107 -11.77 -6.62 -9.59
CA GLU A 107 -12.46 -7.75 -8.95
C GLU A 107 -11.79 -8.18 -7.66
N ALA A 108 -10.47 -8.04 -7.58
CA ALA A 108 -9.72 -8.38 -6.37
C ALA A 108 -9.94 -7.35 -5.26
N GLY A 109 -10.52 -6.19 -5.59
CA GLY A 109 -10.83 -5.17 -4.60
C GLY A 109 -9.76 -4.12 -4.41
N THR A 110 -8.87 -3.93 -5.39
CA THR A 110 -7.85 -2.89 -5.29
C THR A 110 -8.49 -1.50 -5.19
N ASP A 111 -7.87 -0.62 -4.41
CA ASP A 111 -8.38 0.74 -4.26
C ASP A 111 -7.92 1.64 -5.41
N ASP A 112 -6.74 1.34 -5.99
CA ASP A 112 -6.22 2.08 -7.12
C ASP A 112 -5.09 1.26 -7.74
N PHE A 113 -4.58 1.71 -8.89
CA PHE A 113 -3.42 1.06 -9.48
C PHE A 113 -2.59 2.03 -10.31
N LEU A 114 -1.31 1.71 -10.45
CA LEU A 114 -0.35 2.45 -11.25
C LEU A 114 0.38 1.49 -12.17
N SER A 115 0.65 1.94 -13.39
CA SER A 115 1.45 1.16 -14.33
C SER A 115 2.93 1.49 -14.18
N LYS A 116 3.78 0.50 -14.34
CA LYS A 116 5.22 0.70 -14.45
C LYS A 116 5.55 1.15 -15.86
N PRO A 117 6.54 2.02 -16.05
CA PRO A 117 7.42 2.60 -15.03
C PRO A 117 6.67 3.66 -14.20
N VAL A 118 6.92 3.64 -12.89
CA VAL A 118 6.21 4.52 -11.96
C VAL A 118 6.76 5.94 -12.04
N ASN A 119 5.86 6.91 -12.11
CA ASN A 119 6.21 8.32 -12.06
C ASN A 119 6.16 8.78 -10.59
N LYS A 120 7.22 9.42 -10.12
CA LYS A 120 7.30 9.83 -8.72
C LYS A 120 6.15 10.74 -8.30
N ILE A 121 5.86 11.74 -9.11
CA ILE A 121 4.82 12.73 -8.78
C ILE A 121 3.46 12.06 -8.68
N GLU A 122 3.16 11.17 -9.63
CA GLU A 122 1.90 10.45 -9.63
C GLU A 122 1.78 9.53 -8.41
N LEU A 123 2.84 8.80 -8.10
CA LEU A 123 2.86 7.90 -6.93
C LEU A 123 2.61 8.68 -5.64
N VAL A 124 3.36 9.76 -5.45
CA VAL A 124 3.24 10.56 -4.22
C VAL A 124 1.83 11.12 -4.08
N LYS A 125 1.27 11.63 -5.17
CA LYS A 125 -0.09 12.16 -5.13
C LYS A 125 -1.12 11.10 -4.75
N ARG A 126 -1.02 9.91 -5.33
CA ARG A 126 -1.97 8.86 -5.02
C ARG A 126 -1.84 8.39 -3.58
N VAL A 127 -0.61 8.24 -3.10
CA VAL A 127 -0.37 7.85 -1.72
C VAL A 127 -0.92 8.91 -0.76
N GLU A 128 -0.65 10.18 -1.02
CA GLU A 128 -1.15 11.26 -0.17
C GLU A 128 -2.67 11.29 -0.14
N ASN A 129 -3.32 11.09 -1.29
CA ASN A 129 -4.77 11.04 -1.35
C ASN A 129 -5.33 9.85 -0.58
N MET A 130 -4.69 8.68 -0.71
CA MET A 130 -5.12 7.49 0.02
C MET A 130 -4.98 7.68 1.52
N LEU A 131 -3.91 8.32 1.97
CA LEU A 131 -3.71 8.59 3.40
C LEU A 131 -4.79 9.54 3.92
N LYS A 132 -5.19 10.54 3.13
CA LYS A 132 -6.27 11.43 3.52
C LYS A 132 -7.58 10.68 3.66
N LEU A 133 -7.90 9.81 2.72
CA LEU A 133 -9.12 9.00 2.79
C LEU A 133 -9.11 8.09 4.00
N ARG A 134 -7.95 7.52 4.31
CA ARG A 134 -7.79 6.65 5.47
C ARG A 134 -8.08 7.42 6.76
N HIS A 135 -7.56 8.63 6.88
CA HIS A 135 -7.79 9.47 8.07
C HIS A 135 -9.26 9.84 8.20
N VAL A 136 -9.93 10.20 7.11
CA VAL A 136 -11.35 10.53 7.14
C VAL A 136 -12.17 9.33 7.59
N SER A 137 -11.84 8.15 7.08
CA SER A 137 -12.53 6.93 7.46
C SER A 137 -12.38 6.64 8.96
N ASP A 138 -11.17 6.83 9.50
CA ASP A 138 -10.92 6.63 10.91
C ASP A 138 -11.73 7.59 11.76
N GLU A 139 -11.82 8.85 11.37
CA GLU A 139 -12.61 9.84 12.09
C GLU A 139 -14.09 9.49 12.10
N LEU A 140 -14.61 9.04 10.96
CA LEU A 140 -16.01 8.64 10.87
C LEU A 140 -16.31 7.47 11.77
N GLN A 141 -15.39 6.53 11.93
CA GLN A 141 -15.59 5.38 12.79
C GLN A 141 -15.61 5.75 14.27
N ARG A 142 -15.02 6.88 14.64
CA ARG A 142 -15.01 7.34 16.01
C ARG A 142 -16.32 7.99 16.42
N LEU A 143 -17.10 8.41 15.45
CA LEU A 143 -18.38 9.05 15.70
C LEU A 143 -19.47 8.02 15.98
#